data_5098295babcc997d85b693afd1635c4f
#
_entry.id   5098295babcc997d85b693afd1635c4f
#
_cell.length_a   1.000
_cell.length_b   1.000
_cell.length_c   1.000
_cell.angle_alpha   90.00
_cell.angle_beta   90.00
_cell.angle_gamma   90.00
#
_symmetry.space_group_name_H-M   'P 1'
#
loop_
_entity.id
_entity.type
_entity.pdbx_description
1 polymer ?
#
loop_
_entity_poly.entity_id
_entity_poly.type
_entity_poly.pdbx_seq_one_letter_code
_entity_poly.pdbx_strand_id
1 'polypeptide(L)'
;MKTQILMVSLLTLGLGSAVWAEDAAKTELAKIEESAPAAKDADKPADVVAAKDEPIKPIEAVEVKDPAMVELGKKLYFDPRLSKSGFISCNSCHNLSMGGTDNLPTSIGDHWQQGPINAPTVLNSSMNVAQFWDGRAKDLKEQAGGPIANPGEMAFTHELALDVLQSIPQYKDEFKSVFGKDEMDIGMVTDAIAAFEETLVTPDSKFDQWLKGDSKALADNELAGYKLFKESGCVACHNGPAVGGNSFQKMGVVEPYKTDSKAEGMAGLTKKDEDRFKFKVPTLRNVEMTYPYFHDGAAKTLEQAVTTMGQLQLGKKFTDEETADIVAFLKTLTGKQPELQLPILPPSTNDTPVPEPFNKADMEKAKQKDAAAKTDGKQS
;
A
#
# COMPACT_ATOMS: atom_id res chain seq x y z
N MET A 1 -33.77 42.09 36.25
CA MET A 1 -33.16 43.26 36.91
C MET A 1 -31.71 43.39 36.50
N LYS A 2 -31.41 44.56 35.97
CA LYS A 2 -30.10 45.19 35.67
C LYS A 2 -29.27 44.61 34.52
N THR A 3 -29.54 45.21 33.40
CA THR A 3 -28.74 45.50 32.21
C THR A 3 -27.44 46.24 32.58
N GLN A 4 -26.32 45.86 31.99
CA GLN A 4 -25.22 46.82 31.77
C GLN A 4 -24.66 46.65 30.36
N ILE A 5 -24.86 47.69 29.60
CA ILE A 5 -24.30 48.04 28.32
C ILE A 5 -22.92 48.64 28.59
N LEU A 6 -21.89 48.22 27.86
CA LEU A 6 -20.63 48.97 27.81
C LEU A 6 -20.31 49.33 26.37
N MET A 7 -20.10 50.62 26.18
CA MET A 7 -19.87 51.33 24.93
C MET A 7 -18.51 51.04 24.31
N VAL A 8 -18.58 51.07 23.00
CA VAL A 8 -17.47 51.17 22.06
C VAL A 8 -16.88 52.58 22.10
N SER A 9 -15.58 52.70 22.15
CA SER A 9 -14.87 53.95 21.83
C SER A 9 -13.95 53.71 20.64
N LEU A 10 -14.29 54.34 19.51
CA LEU A 10 -13.39 54.56 18.38
C LEU A 10 -12.27 55.52 18.78
N LEU A 11 -11.04 55.21 18.45
CA LEU A 11 -9.95 56.16 18.32
C LEU A 11 -9.34 56.06 16.94
N THR A 12 -9.60 57.07 16.12
CA THR A 12 -8.90 57.43 14.89
C THR A 12 -7.66 58.25 15.25
N LEU A 13 -6.51 57.95 14.65
CA LEU A 13 -5.33 58.81 14.41
C LEU A 13 -4.23 57.85 13.90
N GLY A 14 -3.47 58.06 12.84
CA GLY A 14 -3.20 59.15 11.95
C GLY A 14 -2.24 58.62 10.91
N LEU A 15 -2.52 58.93 9.66
CA LEU A 15 -1.61 58.75 8.53
C LEU A 15 -0.42 59.70 8.68
N GLY A 16 0.80 59.16 8.59
CA GLY A 16 2.00 60.00 8.52
C GLY A 16 3.27 59.16 8.31
N SER A 17 3.80 59.31 7.09
CA SER A 17 5.23 59.12 6.74
C SER A 17 5.84 57.72 6.81
N ALA A 18 5.73 57.01 5.69
CA ALA A 18 6.61 55.89 5.31
C ALA A 18 7.18 56.15 3.90
N VAL A 19 8.08 57.12 3.74
CA VAL A 19 8.73 57.47 2.45
C VAL A 19 10.27 57.52 2.56
N TRP A 20 10.84 57.19 3.71
CA TRP A 20 12.30 57.30 3.88
C TRP A 20 13.06 56.00 4.12
N ALA A 21 12.46 54.83 3.86
CA ALA A 21 13.12 53.53 4.11
C ALA A 21 13.49 52.73 2.83
N GLU A 22 13.07 53.19 1.64
CA GLU A 22 13.34 52.43 0.39
C GLU A 22 14.65 52.76 -0.30
N ASP A 23 15.28 53.92 -0.03
CA ASP A 23 16.52 54.31 -0.69
C ASP A 23 17.80 53.81 0.02
N ALA A 24 17.74 53.42 1.25
CA ALA A 24 18.92 52.89 1.98
C ALA A 24 19.17 51.38 1.69
N ALA A 25 18.14 50.62 1.30
CA ALA A 25 18.29 49.19 0.98
C ALA A 25 18.86 48.91 -0.43
N LYS A 26 18.73 49.85 -1.35
CA LYS A 26 19.25 49.68 -2.70
C LYS A 26 20.74 49.96 -2.85
N THR A 27 21.34 50.69 -1.89
CA THR A 27 22.76 51.05 -1.96
C THR A 27 23.68 50.01 -1.28
N GLU A 28 23.14 49.14 -0.48
CA GLU A 28 23.92 48.05 0.20
C GLU A 28 23.96 46.75 -0.65
N LEU A 29 22.93 46.51 -1.48
CA LEU A 29 22.91 45.36 -2.39
C LEU A 29 23.86 45.45 -3.57
N ALA A 30 24.26 46.68 -3.96
CA ALA A 30 25.19 46.92 -5.09
C ALA A 30 26.67 46.77 -4.70
N LYS A 31 27.00 46.56 -3.43
CA LYS A 31 28.37 46.36 -2.97
C LYS A 31 28.76 44.91 -2.65
N ILE A 32 27.85 43.97 -2.76
CA ILE A 32 28.11 42.56 -2.52
C ILE A 32 28.41 41.78 -3.81
N GLU A 33 28.18 42.37 -4.99
CA GLU A 33 28.41 41.68 -6.27
C GLU A 33 29.87 41.78 -6.82
N GLU A 34 30.80 42.47 -6.16
CA GLU A 34 32.15 42.70 -6.74
C GLU A 34 33.31 41.98 -5.96
N SER A 35 33.04 40.86 -5.27
CA SER A 35 34.12 40.06 -4.71
C SER A 35 33.81 38.56 -4.61
N ALA A 36 33.39 37.94 -5.71
CA ALA A 36 33.41 36.49 -5.84
C ALA A 36 34.62 36.09 -6.73
N PRO A 37 35.53 35.23 -6.24
CA PRO A 37 36.58 34.68 -7.07
C PRO A 37 35.98 33.77 -8.13
N ALA A 38 36.41 33.91 -9.38
CA ALA A 38 36.02 33.10 -10.53
C ALA A 38 36.14 31.60 -10.21
N ALA A 39 35.01 30.93 -10.20
CA ALA A 39 34.96 29.47 -10.13
C ALA A 39 35.55 28.91 -11.42
N LYS A 40 36.64 28.21 -11.28
CA LYS A 40 37.24 27.41 -12.33
C LYS A 40 36.36 26.22 -12.65
N ASP A 41 36.20 25.97 -13.94
CA ASP A 41 35.64 24.80 -14.61
C ASP A 41 35.46 23.53 -13.73
N ALA A 42 34.23 23.27 -13.34
CA ALA A 42 33.76 21.96 -12.88
C ALA A 42 32.31 21.84 -13.33
N ASP A 43 32.06 21.79 -14.60
CA ASP A 43 30.77 21.33 -15.11
C ASP A 43 31.01 20.54 -16.40
N LYS A 44 31.42 19.28 -16.22
CA LYS A 44 31.01 18.22 -17.12
C LYS A 44 29.71 17.66 -16.52
N PRO A 45 28.59 17.66 -17.24
CA PRO A 45 27.43 16.94 -16.82
C PRO A 45 27.84 15.48 -16.60
N ALA A 46 27.61 14.98 -15.38
CA ALA A 46 27.67 13.55 -15.12
C ALA A 46 26.80 12.88 -16.19
N ASP A 47 27.40 11.93 -16.89
CA ASP A 47 26.78 11.21 -18.00
C ASP A 47 25.32 10.88 -17.66
N VAL A 48 24.40 11.41 -18.46
CA VAL A 48 23.00 10.97 -18.52
C VAL A 48 23.06 9.53 -19.03
N VAL A 49 23.25 8.58 -18.09
CA VAL A 49 23.14 7.16 -18.38
C VAL A 49 21.71 6.96 -18.87
N ALA A 50 21.59 6.66 -20.15
CA ALA A 50 20.30 6.48 -20.78
C ALA A 50 19.53 5.40 -19.99
N ALA A 51 18.32 5.74 -19.50
CA ALA A 51 17.45 4.89 -18.68
C ALA A 51 17.13 3.50 -19.28
N LYS A 52 17.61 3.22 -20.49
CA LYS A 52 17.40 1.95 -21.21
C LYS A 52 18.07 0.75 -20.54
N ASP A 53 19.17 0.95 -19.82
CA ASP A 53 19.99 -0.12 -19.26
C ASP A 53 19.79 -0.30 -17.74
N GLU A 54 18.95 0.53 -17.12
CA GLU A 54 18.68 0.39 -15.69
C GLU A 54 17.80 -0.84 -15.40
N PRO A 55 18.09 -1.60 -14.33
CA PRO A 55 17.35 -2.81 -13.97
C PRO A 55 15.92 -2.52 -13.49
N ILE A 56 15.67 -1.30 -13.02
CA ILE A 56 14.36 -0.81 -12.62
C ILE A 56 13.78 0.00 -13.80
N LYS A 57 12.47 -0.13 -14.02
CA LYS A 57 11.76 0.57 -15.09
C LYS A 57 10.69 1.48 -14.48
N PRO A 58 10.38 2.62 -15.14
CA PRO A 58 9.31 3.49 -14.66
C PRO A 58 7.95 2.79 -14.76
N ILE A 59 7.03 3.18 -13.87
CA ILE A 59 5.62 2.81 -13.99
C ILE A 59 4.95 3.81 -14.94
N GLU A 60 4.19 3.28 -15.90
CA GLU A 60 3.35 4.08 -16.76
C GLU A 60 1.89 4.08 -16.26
N ALA A 61 1.18 5.17 -16.52
CA ALA A 61 -0.25 5.26 -16.21
C ALA A 61 -1.03 4.22 -17.03
N VAL A 62 -2.05 3.61 -16.42
CA VAL A 62 -2.91 2.63 -17.07
C VAL A 62 -4.06 3.34 -17.76
N GLU A 63 -4.32 2.98 -19.02
CA GLU A 63 -5.51 3.39 -19.74
C GLU A 63 -6.71 2.52 -19.34
N VAL A 64 -7.76 3.15 -18.85
CA VAL A 64 -9.00 2.44 -18.48
C VAL A 64 -9.81 2.13 -19.76
N LYS A 65 -9.84 0.87 -20.16
CA LYS A 65 -10.53 0.41 -21.38
C LYS A 65 -12.05 0.25 -21.18
N ASP A 66 -12.46 -0.20 -20.00
CA ASP A 66 -13.85 -0.40 -19.62
C ASP A 66 -14.17 0.32 -18.30
N PRO A 67 -14.57 1.60 -18.36
CA PRO A 67 -14.92 2.36 -17.18
C PRO A 67 -16.09 1.79 -16.37
N ALA A 68 -17.05 1.11 -17.03
CA ALA A 68 -18.20 0.52 -16.36
C ALA A 68 -17.79 -0.69 -15.52
N MET A 69 -16.93 -1.54 -16.07
CA MET A 69 -16.33 -2.68 -15.35
C MET A 69 -15.54 -2.20 -14.13
N VAL A 70 -14.69 -1.18 -14.31
CA VAL A 70 -13.86 -0.60 -13.22
C VAL A 70 -14.72 -0.01 -12.12
N GLU A 71 -15.80 0.71 -12.46
CA GLU A 71 -16.71 1.31 -11.48
C GLU A 71 -17.47 0.24 -10.69
N LEU A 72 -17.94 -0.83 -11.38
CA LEU A 72 -18.53 -1.99 -10.73
C LEU A 72 -17.54 -2.65 -9.78
N GLY A 73 -16.31 -2.91 -10.22
CA GLY A 73 -15.24 -3.49 -9.40
C GLY A 73 -14.90 -2.64 -8.19
N LYS A 74 -14.85 -1.32 -8.36
CA LYS A 74 -14.65 -0.38 -7.25
C LYS A 74 -15.77 -0.51 -6.20
N LYS A 75 -17.04 -0.57 -6.60
CA LYS A 75 -18.15 -0.80 -5.66
C LYS A 75 -17.97 -2.09 -4.88
N LEU A 76 -17.67 -3.19 -5.58
CA LEU A 76 -17.45 -4.51 -4.96
C LEU A 76 -16.28 -4.52 -4.00
N TYR A 77 -15.17 -3.85 -4.35
CA TYR A 77 -13.98 -3.72 -3.50
C TYR A 77 -14.29 -3.00 -2.16
N PHE A 78 -15.20 -2.04 -2.17
CA PHE A 78 -15.61 -1.29 -0.99
C PHE A 78 -16.85 -1.85 -0.28
N ASP A 79 -17.51 -2.88 -0.84
CA ASP A 79 -18.78 -3.38 -0.30
C ASP A 79 -18.56 -4.35 0.87
N PRO A 80 -18.84 -3.96 2.11
CA PRO A 80 -18.67 -4.83 3.27
C PRO A 80 -19.68 -5.97 3.31
N ARG A 81 -20.78 -5.91 2.54
CA ARG A 81 -21.81 -6.95 2.48
C ARG A 81 -21.31 -8.24 1.83
N LEU A 82 -20.11 -8.22 1.24
CA LEU A 82 -19.41 -9.42 0.75
C LEU A 82 -18.69 -10.18 1.87
N SER A 83 -18.88 -9.79 3.14
CA SER A 83 -18.41 -10.53 4.30
C SER A 83 -19.58 -11.01 5.17
N LYS A 84 -19.34 -12.04 5.97
CA LYS A 84 -20.35 -12.66 6.83
C LYS A 84 -20.96 -11.68 7.83
N SER A 85 -20.14 -10.83 8.44
CA SER A 85 -20.60 -9.82 9.40
C SER A 85 -21.16 -8.56 8.75
N GLY A 86 -20.89 -8.31 7.46
CA GLY A 86 -21.20 -7.07 6.80
C GLY A 86 -20.29 -5.90 7.20
N PHE A 87 -19.11 -6.15 7.82
CA PHE A 87 -18.17 -5.11 8.25
C PHE A 87 -16.84 -5.13 7.50
N ILE A 88 -16.46 -6.23 6.87
CA ILE A 88 -15.17 -6.39 6.20
C ILE A 88 -15.35 -6.28 4.69
N SER A 89 -14.56 -5.42 4.07
CA SER A 89 -14.43 -5.31 2.61
C SER A 89 -12.95 -5.47 2.23
N CYS A 90 -12.62 -5.53 0.94
CA CYS A 90 -11.21 -5.55 0.49
C CYS A 90 -10.45 -4.35 1.03
N ASN A 91 -11.09 -3.16 1.03
CA ASN A 91 -10.50 -1.94 1.58
C ASN A 91 -10.23 -2.00 3.09
N SER A 92 -10.78 -2.96 3.83
CA SER A 92 -10.51 -3.08 5.26
C SER A 92 -9.06 -3.49 5.55
N CYS A 93 -8.50 -4.41 4.74
CA CYS A 93 -7.13 -4.89 4.87
C CYS A 93 -6.19 -4.25 3.83
N HIS A 94 -6.73 -3.78 2.70
CA HIS A 94 -6.00 -3.12 1.63
C HIS A 94 -6.47 -1.68 1.45
N ASN A 95 -6.35 -0.89 2.52
CA ASN A 95 -6.88 0.47 2.60
C ASN A 95 -6.11 1.41 1.67
N LEU A 96 -6.81 1.94 0.66
CA LEU A 96 -6.23 2.80 -0.37
C LEU A 96 -5.74 4.15 0.18
N SER A 97 -6.21 4.60 1.34
CA SER A 97 -5.68 5.79 2.02
C SER A 97 -4.47 5.50 2.91
N MET A 98 -4.04 4.24 3.01
CA MET A 98 -2.92 3.78 3.84
C MET A 98 -1.87 3.03 3.02
N GLY A 99 -1.67 3.43 1.75
CA GLY A 99 -0.72 2.74 0.87
C GLY A 99 -1.19 1.38 0.38
N GLY A 100 -2.51 1.10 0.42
CA GLY A 100 -3.09 -0.17 -0.05
C GLY A 100 -2.86 -1.35 0.91
N THR A 101 -2.63 -1.08 2.18
CA THR A 101 -2.47 -2.05 3.28
C THR A 101 -3.24 -1.60 4.51
N ASP A 102 -3.20 -2.36 5.62
CA ASP A 102 -3.80 -1.97 6.90
C ASP A 102 -2.76 -1.49 7.93
N ASN A 103 -1.47 -1.49 7.58
CA ASN A 103 -0.34 -1.16 8.45
C ASN A 103 -0.31 -1.98 9.76
N LEU A 104 -0.85 -3.18 9.76
CA LEU A 104 -0.79 -4.12 10.88
C LEU A 104 0.24 -5.22 10.61
N PRO A 105 0.85 -5.81 11.64
CA PRO A 105 1.72 -6.98 11.45
C PRO A 105 1.01 -8.13 10.75
N THR A 106 -0.26 -8.37 11.09
CA THR A 106 -1.19 -9.28 10.42
C THR A 106 -2.59 -8.68 10.48
N SER A 107 -3.36 -8.87 9.42
CA SER A 107 -4.70 -8.29 9.28
C SER A 107 -5.70 -8.87 10.27
N ILE A 108 -6.75 -8.08 10.54
CA ILE A 108 -7.89 -8.51 11.34
C ILE A 108 -9.08 -8.75 10.40
N GLY A 109 -9.50 -9.99 10.30
CA GLY A 109 -10.64 -10.40 9.49
C GLY A 109 -11.96 -10.40 10.26
N ASP A 110 -12.95 -11.06 9.67
CA ASP A 110 -14.30 -11.17 10.22
C ASP A 110 -14.26 -11.80 11.63
N HIS A 111 -15.19 -11.40 12.51
CA HIS A 111 -15.23 -11.79 13.91
C HIS A 111 -13.92 -11.52 14.68
N TRP A 112 -13.17 -10.50 14.30
CA TRP A 112 -11.90 -10.11 14.95
C TRP A 112 -10.82 -11.20 14.91
N GLN A 113 -10.90 -12.12 13.96
CA GLN A 113 -9.88 -13.13 13.77
C GLN A 113 -8.59 -12.50 13.24
N GLN A 114 -7.49 -12.85 13.85
CA GLN A 114 -6.18 -12.40 13.39
C GLN A 114 -5.70 -13.32 12.27
N GLY A 115 -5.34 -12.71 11.13
CA GLY A 115 -4.72 -13.40 10.01
C GLY A 115 -3.30 -13.89 10.33
N PRO A 116 -2.78 -14.84 9.56
CA PRO A 116 -1.46 -15.43 9.81
C PRO A 116 -0.30 -14.64 9.19
N ILE A 117 -0.58 -13.64 8.35
CA ILE A 117 0.43 -13.00 7.50
C ILE A 117 0.09 -11.52 7.28
N ASN A 118 1.10 -10.70 7.05
CA ASN A 118 0.96 -9.29 6.72
C ASN A 118 0.23 -9.09 5.38
N ALA A 119 -0.69 -8.11 5.31
CA ALA A 119 -1.37 -7.74 4.07
C ALA A 119 -0.41 -7.02 3.12
N PRO A 120 -0.06 -7.58 1.96
CA PRO A 120 0.72 -6.86 0.96
C PRO A 120 -0.11 -5.72 0.36
N THR A 121 0.57 -4.69 -0.13
CA THR A 121 -0.14 -3.60 -0.82
C THR A 121 -0.86 -4.09 -2.06
N VAL A 122 -2.08 -3.59 -2.28
CA VAL A 122 -2.83 -3.76 -3.53
C VAL A 122 -2.33 -2.82 -4.64
N LEU A 123 -1.62 -1.74 -4.27
CA LEU A 123 -1.07 -0.81 -5.27
C LEU A 123 0.00 -1.50 -6.12
N ASN A 124 -0.09 -1.34 -7.43
CA ASN A 124 0.78 -1.98 -8.43
C ASN A 124 0.73 -3.53 -8.43
N SER A 125 -0.27 -4.14 -7.80
CA SER A 125 -0.38 -5.60 -7.69
C SER A 125 -0.58 -6.31 -9.03
N SER A 126 -1.12 -5.62 -10.04
CA SER A 126 -1.24 -6.11 -11.42
C SER A 126 0.11 -6.43 -12.09
N MET A 127 1.21 -5.88 -11.56
CA MET A 127 2.58 -6.14 -12.05
C MET A 127 3.21 -7.38 -11.44
N ASN A 128 2.57 -8.02 -10.48
CA ASN A 128 3.07 -9.23 -9.83
C ASN A 128 2.93 -10.46 -10.74
N VAL A 129 3.93 -11.33 -10.71
CA VAL A 129 3.94 -12.61 -11.45
C VAL A 129 2.85 -13.58 -10.96
N ALA A 130 2.42 -13.43 -9.72
CA ALA A 130 1.33 -14.16 -9.08
C ALA A 130 0.88 -13.39 -7.83
N GLN A 131 -0.27 -13.71 -7.26
CA GLN A 131 -0.81 -13.05 -6.09
C GLN A 131 -0.60 -13.88 -4.81
N PHE A 132 -0.76 -13.23 -3.65
CA PHE A 132 -0.35 -13.70 -2.32
C PHE A 132 1.17 -13.81 -2.15
N TRP A 133 1.61 -13.99 -0.91
CA TRP A 133 3.03 -14.18 -0.58
C TRP A 133 3.61 -15.48 -1.15
N ASP A 134 2.81 -16.53 -1.17
CA ASP A 134 3.16 -17.88 -1.63
C ASP A 134 2.89 -18.13 -3.12
N GLY A 135 2.22 -17.18 -3.80
CA GLY A 135 1.92 -17.26 -5.23
C GLY A 135 0.78 -18.21 -5.59
N ARG A 136 -0.10 -18.55 -4.63
CA ARG A 136 -1.18 -19.52 -4.83
C ARG A 136 -2.27 -19.08 -5.81
N ALA A 137 -2.39 -17.79 -6.13
CA ALA A 137 -3.27 -17.30 -7.18
C ALA A 137 -2.44 -16.74 -8.35
N LYS A 138 -2.79 -17.13 -9.56
CA LYS A 138 -2.03 -16.78 -10.79
C LYS A 138 -2.21 -15.33 -11.20
N ASP A 139 -3.36 -14.72 -10.86
CA ASP A 139 -3.76 -13.37 -11.26
C ASP A 139 -4.66 -12.71 -10.21
N LEU A 140 -5.04 -11.45 -10.44
CA LEU A 140 -5.93 -10.68 -9.55
C LEU A 140 -7.33 -11.28 -9.48
N LYS A 141 -7.85 -11.82 -10.58
CA LYS A 141 -9.17 -12.46 -10.63
C LYS A 141 -9.23 -13.66 -9.67
N GLU A 142 -8.25 -14.56 -9.77
CA GLU A 142 -8.19 -15.74 -8.89
C GLU A 142 -7.98 -15.33 -7.43
N GLN A 143 -7.17 -14.28 -7.18
CA GLN A 143 -6.94 -13.75 -5.85
C GLN A 143 -8.23 -13.24 -5.21
N ALA A 144 -9.01 -12.41 -5.93
CA ALA A 144 -10.20 -11.73 -5.40
C ALA A 144 -11.27 -12.69 -4.81
N GLY A 145 -11.37 -13.91 -5.35
CA GLY A 145 -12.28 -14.92 -4.83
C GLY A 145 -11.85 -15.56 -3.50
N GLY A 146 -10.54 -15.59 -3.22
CA GLY A 146 -9.99 -16.25 -2.04
C GLY A 146 -10.48 -15.64 -0.72
N PRO A 147 -10.24 -14.36 -0.46
CA PRO A 147 -10.61 -13.67 0.78
C PRO A 147 -12.10 -13.76 1.12
N ILE A 148 -12.99 -13.70 0.12
CA ILE A 148 -14.45 -13.81 0.32
C ILE A 148 -14.79 -15.12 1.04
N ALA A 149 -14.21 -16.23 0.59
CA ALA A 149 -14.49 -17.56 1.12
C ALA A 149 -13.56 -17.99 2.28
N ASN A 150 -12.54 -17.18 2.61
CA ASN A 150 -11.60 -17.51 3.67
C ASN A 150 -12.21 -17.23 5.06
N PRO A 151 -12.36 -18.27 5.93
CA PRO A 151 -12.92 -18.09 7.27
C PRO A 151 -12.15 -17.08 8.14
N GLY A 152 -10.85 -16.90 7.90
CA GLY A 152 -9.99 -15.96 8.65
C GLY A 152 -10.00 -14.53 8.11
N GLU A 153 -10.65 -14.28 6.96
CA GLU A 153 -10.70 -12.98 6.29
C GLU A 153 -12.13 -12.45 6.24
N MET A 154 -12.90 -12.68 5.16
CA MET A 154 -14.27 -12.21 5.03
C MET A 154 -15.31 -13.24 5.52
N ALA A 155 -14.90 -14.49 5.77
CA ALA A 155 -15.66 -15.59 6.37
C ALA A 155 -17.02 -15.89 5.72
N PHE A 156 -17.16 -15.58 4.44
CA PHE A 156 -18.41 -15.75 3.68
C PHE A 156 -18.37 -17.01 2.80
N THR A 157 -19.28 -17.13 1.84
CA THR A 157 -19.20 -18.09 0.74
C THR A 157 -19.50 -17.39 -0.58
N HIS A 158 -19.06 -17.97 -1.69
CA HIS A 158 -19.34 -17.40 -3.01
C HIS A 158 -20.84 -17.36 -3.29
N GLU A 159 -21.59 -18.40 -2.88
CA GLU A 159 -23.05 -18.48 -3.05
C GLU A 159 -23.75 -17.35 -2.28
N LEU A 160 -23.41 -17.16 -1.00
CA LEU A 160 -24.03 -16.10 -0.20
C LEU A 160 -23.66 -14.71 -0.68
N ALA A 161 -22.44 -14.51 -1.19
CA ALA A 161 -22.05 -13.24 -1.83
C ALA A 161 -22.91 -12.96 -3.06
N LEU A 162 -23.17 -13.97 -3.89
CA LEU A 162 -24.07 -13.86 -5.05
C LEU A 162 -25.52 -13.60 -4.61
N ASP A 163 -26.02 -14.27 -3.56
CA ASP A 163 -27.37 -14.03 -3.03
C ASP A 163 -27.54 -12.56 -2.59
N VAL A 164 -26.54 -12.01 -1.91
CA VAL A 164 -26.53 -10.58 -1.53
C VAL A 164 -26.58 -9.69 -2.77
N LEU A 165 -25.70 -9.87 -3.74
CA LEU A 165 -25.63 -9.04 -4.92
C LEU A 165 -26.89 -9.16 -5.79
N GLN A 166 -27.41 -10.38 -5.94
CA GLN A 166 -28.63 -10.65 -6.71
C GLN A 166 -29.90 -10.12 -6.04
N SER A 167 -29.90 -9.89 -4.73
CA SER A 167 -31.03 -9.27 -4.03
C SER A 167 -31.16 -7.77 -4.29
N ILE A 168 -30.13 -7.14 -4.87
CA ILE A 168 -30.03 -5.69 -5.05
C ILE A 168 -30.24 -5.37 -6.54
N PRO A 169 -31.39 -4.76 -6.92
CA PRO A 169 -31.72 -4.51 -8.33
C PRO A 169 -30.66 -3.73 -9.10
N GLN A 170 -30.07 -2.70 -8.49
CA GLN A 170 -29.04 -1.90 -9.15
C GLN A 170 -27.80 -2.73 -9.49
N TYR A 171 -27.37 -3.67 -8.65
CA TYR A 171 -26.27 -4.58 -9.00
C TYR A 171 -26.66 -5.49 -10.16
N LYS A 172 -27.88 -6.03 -10.18
CA LYS A 172 -28.34 -6.82 -11.34
C LYS A 172 -28.23 -6.06 -12.65
N ASP A 173 -28.71 -4.80 -12.64
CA ASP A 173 -28.67 -3.94 -13.83
C ASP A 173 -27.23 -3.63 -14.26
N GLU A 174 -26.36 -3.32 -13.31
CA GLU A 174 -24.94 -3.05 -13.57
C GLU A 174 -24.21 -4.28 -14.12
N PHE A 175 -24.37 -5.46 -13.50
CA PHE A 175 -23.80 -6.72 -14.00
C PHE A 175 -24.32 -7.06 -15.39
N LYS A 176 -25.61 -6.92 -15.62
CA LYS A 176 -26.21 -7.13 -16.96
C LYS A 176 -25.64 -6.17 -17.99
N SER A 177 -25.47 -4.90 -17.62
CA SER A 177 -24.91 -3.88 -18.52
C SER A 177 -23.45 -4.19 -18.87
N VAL A 178 -22.66 -4.62 -17.90
CA VAL A 178 -21.22 -4.87 -18.07
C VAL A 178 -20.95 -6.20 -18.77
N PHE A 179 -21.65 -7.28 -18.37
CA PHE A 179 -21.36 -8.63 -18.87
C PHE A 179 -22.34 -9.13 -19.95
N GLY A 180 -23.42 -8.41 -20.17
CA GLY A 180 -24.44 -8.80 -21.18
C GLY A 180 -25.26 -10.07 -20.84
N LYS A 181 -25.24 -10.46 -19.53
CA LYS A 181 -25.91 -11.67 -19.03
C LYS A 181 -26.89 -11.34 -17.92
N ASP A 182 -27.97 -12.09 -17.81
CA ASP A 182 -28.95 -11.95 -16.72
C ASP A 182 -28.53 -12.71 -15.46
N GLU A 183 -27.78 -13.79 -15.60
CA GLU A 183 -27.29 -14.60 -14.52
C GLU A 183 -25.90 -14.08 -14.07
N MET A 184 -25.75 -13.88 -12.79
CA MET A 184 -24.51 -13.44 -12.15
C MET A 184 -23.76 -14.67 -11.60
N ASP A 185 -22.45 -14.72 -11.82
CA ASP A 185 -21.57 -15.73 -11.24
C ASP A 185 -20.37 -15.09 -10.51
N ILE A 186 -19.69 -15.88 -9.69
CA ILE A 186 -18.55 -15.38 -8.92
C ILE A 186 -17.38 -14.96 -9.83
N GLY A 187 -17.24 -15.56 -11.00
CA GLY A 187 -16.24 -15.18 -11.97
C GLY A 187 -16.40 -13.75 -12.48
N MET A 188 -17.66 -13.29 -12.64
CA MET A 188 -17.96 -11.89 -12.98
C MET A 188 -17.63 -10.94 -11.84
N VAL A 189 -17.90 -11.33 -10.59
CA VAL A 189 -17.56 -10.55 -9.39
C VAL A 189 -16.05 -10.34 -9.32
N THR A 190 -15.29 -11.42 -9.46
CA THR A 190 -13.83 -11.38 -9.39
C THR A 190 -13.19 -10.69 -10.60
N ASP A 191 -13.79 -10.80 -11.79
CA ASP A 191 -13.35 -10.06 -12.98
C ASP A 191 -13.50 -8.55 -12.77
N ALA A 192 -14.62 -8.10 -12.22
CA ALA A 192 -14.84 -6.68 -11.97
C ALA A 192 -13.87 -6.15 -10.89
N ILE A 193 -13.68 -6.87 -9.79
CA ILE A 193 -12.71 -6.49 -8.74
C ILE A 193 -11.30 -6.38 -9.34
N ALA A 194 -10.87 -7.38 -10.11
CA ALA A 194 -9.56 -7.38 -10.77
C ALA A 194 -9.39 -6.19 -11.72
N ALA A 195 -10.41 -5.87 -12.52
CA ALA A 195 -10.39 -4.73 -13.43
C ALA A 195 -10.22 -3.38 -12.67
N PHE A 196 -10.80 -3.25 -11.48
CA PHE A 196 -10.56 -2.10 -10.63
C PHE A 196 -9.14 -2.09 -10.08
N GLU A 197 -8.65 -3.21 -9.55
CA GLU A 197 -7.30 -3.32 -8.98
C GLU A 197 -6.20 -3.06 -10.02
N GLU A 198 -6.41 -3.42 -11.29
CA GLU A 198 -5.51 -3.11 -12.40
C GLU A 198 -5.30 -1.60 -12.59
N THR A 199 -6.26 -0.76 -12.18
CA THR A 199 -6.13 0.71 -12.23
C THR A 199 -5.34 1.29 -11.06
N LEU A 200 -5.06 0.51 -10.02
CA LEU A 200 -4.39 0.97 -8.80
C LEU A 200 -2.88 1.02 -8.98
N VAL A 201 -2.42 1.81 -9.93
CA VAL A 201 -0.99 2.04 -10.19
C VAL A 201 -0.53 3.38 -9.65
N THR A 202 0.75 3.49 -9.31
CA THR A 202 1.36 4.69 -8.74
C THR A 202 2.54 5.17 -9.60
N PRO A 203 2.28 5.79 -10.75
CA PRO A 203 3.32 6.31 -11.64
C PRO A 203 3.97 7.59 -11.07
N ASP A 204 4.94 8.10 -11.80
CA ASP A 204 5.56 9.42 -11.60
C ASP A 204 6.19 9.64 -10.21
N SER A 205 6.79 8.59 -9.63
CA SER A 205 7.66 8.75 -8.47
C SER A 205 8.88 9.63 -8.82
N LYS A 206 9.56 10.18 -7.80
CA LYS A 206 10.83 10.90 -8.03
C LYS A 206 11.82 10.04 -8.82
N PHE A 207 11.88 8.75 -8.51
CA PHE A 207 12.74 7.81 -9.23
C PHE A 207 12.29 7.57 -10.67
N ASP A 208 10.98 7.53 -10.95
CA ASP A 208 10.47 7.44 -12.31
C ASP A 208 10.83 8.66 -13.15
N GLN A 209 10.77 9.86 -12.56
CA GLN A 209 11.17 11.10 -13.23
C GLN A 209 12.67 11.07 -13.59
N TRP A 210 13.51 10.59 -12.67
CA TRP A 210 14.93 10.40 -12.92
C TRP A 210 15.17 9.37 -14.05
N LEU A 211 14.48 8.23 -14.02
CA LEU A 211 14.55 7.22 -15.09
C LEU A 211 14.09 7.76 -16.45
N LYS A 212 13.17 8.72 -16.45
CA LYS A 212 12.69 9.41 -17.67
C LYS A 212 13.62 10.54 -18.14
N GLY A 213 14.72 10.79 -17.44
CA GLY A 213 15.78 11.70 -17.84
C GLY A 213 15.87 13.02 -17.07
N ASP A 214 15.04 13.23 -16.04
CA ASP A 214 15.20 14.38 -15.14
C ASP A 214 16.35 14.12 -14.15
N SER A 215 17.56 14.52 -14.51
CA SER A 215 18.75 14.36 -13.68
C SER A 215 18.71 15.09 -12.34
N LYS A 216 17.75 16.01 -12.13
CA LYS A 216 17.57 16.78 -10.89
C LYS A 216 16.49 16.22 -10.01
N ALA A 217 15.78 15.18 -10.43
CA ALA A 217 14.70 14.60 -9.66
C ALA A 217 15.17 13.94 -8.34
N LEU A 218 16.43 13.48 -8.31
CA LEU A 218 17.02 12.85 -7.12
C LEU A 218 18.05 13.75 -6.46
N ALA A 219 18.07 13.76 -5.13
CA ALA A 219 19.14 14.35 -4.34
C ALA A 219 20.39 13.45 -4.32
N ASP A 220 21.54 13.98 -3.94
CA ASP A 220 22.82 13.27 -3.96
C ASP A 220 22.80 12.00 -3.09
N ASN A 221 22.21 12.05 -1.89
CA ASN A 221 22.09 10.89 -1.01
C ASN A 221 21.08 9.85 -1.54
N GLU A 222 20.00 10.27 -2.22
CA GLU A 222 19.04 9.36 -2.88
C GLU A 222 19.73 8.60 -4.04
N LEU A 223 20.56 9.30 -4.80
CA LEU A 223 21.34 8.69 -5.88
C LEU A 223 22.46 7.78 -5.34
N ALA A 224 23.14 8.18 -4.26
CA ALA A 224 24.11 7.34 -3.56
C ALA A 224 23.46 6.06 -3.04
N GLY A 225 22.26 6.15 -2.45
CA GLY A 225 21.47 5.01 -2.01
C GLY A 225 21.08 4.07 -3.14
N TYR A 226 20.67 4.60 -4.30
CA TYR A 226 20.39 3.78 -5.48
C TYR A 226 21.64 3.05 -6.00
N LYS A 227 22.78 3.74 -6.06
CA LYS A 227 24.05 3.14 -6.45
C LYS A 227 24.41 1.99 -5.50
N LEU A 228 24.32 2.24 -4.19
CA LEU A 228 24.59 1.23 -3.17
C LEU A 228 23.62 0.05 -3.25
N PHE A 229 22.34 0.28 -3.52
CA PHE A 229 21.31 -0.74 -3.74
C PHE A 229 21.68 -1.66 -4.92
N LYS A 230 22.17 -1.10 -6.03
CA LYS A 230 22.66 -1.86 -7.18
C LYS A 230 23.94 -2.66 -6.84
N GLU A 231 24.95 -1.99 -6.34
CA GLU A 231 26.27 -2.56 -6.05
C GLU A 231 26.22 -3.64 -4.95
N SER A 232 25.27 -3.52 -4.04
CA SER A 232 25.04 -4.53 -3.01
C SER A 232 24.36 -5.78 -3.54
N GLY A 233 23.73 -5.73 -4.71
CA GLY A 233 23.07 -6.87 -5.35
C GLY A 233 21.57 -6.95 -5.08
N CYS A 234 20.93 -5.94 -4.45
CA CYS A 234 19.49 -5.92 -4.17
C CYS A 234 18.66 -6.03 -5.46
N VAL A 235 19.15 -5.44 -6.55
CA VAL A 235 18.51 -5.48 -7.87
C VAL A 235 18.42 -6.89 -8.49
N ALA A 236 19.13 -7.88 -7.96
CA ALA A 236 19.00 -9.25 -8.43
C ALA A 236 17.57 -9.80 -8.20
N CYS A 237 16.92 -9.35 -7.12
CA CYS A 237 15.56 -9.73 -6.77
C CYS A 237 14.57 -8.58 -6.92
N HIS A 238 15.01 -7.34 -6.61
CA HIS A 238 14.20 -6.13 -6.64
C HIS A 238 14.46 -5.33 -7.92
N ASN A 239 13.86 -5.74 -9.03
CA ASN A 239 14.01 -5.13 -10.35
C ASN A 239 12.67 -5.01 -11.09
N GLY A 240 12.71 -4.53 -12.35
CA GLY A 240 11.52 -4.31 -13.15
C GLY A 240 10.70 -3.09 -12.70
N PRO A 241 9.47 -2.88 -13.24
CA PRO A 241 8.66 -1.71 -12.92
C PRO A 241 8.17 -1.69 -11.47
N ALA A 242 7.81 -2.83 -10.90
CA ALA A 242 7.36 -2.92 -9.50
C ALA A 242 8.52 -2.92 -8.49
N VAL A 243 9.78 -2.94 -8.93
CA VAL A 243 10.97 -3.10 -8.05
C VAL A 243 10.81 -4.34 -7.16
N GLY A 244 10.44 -5.46 -7.79
CA GLY A 244 10.03 -6.72 -7.19
C GLY A 244 8.81 -7.30 -7.89
N GLY A 245 8.07 -8.19 -7.24
CA GLY A 245 6.84 -8.80 -7.77
C GLY A 245 7.01 -9.86 -8.85
N ASN A 246 8.19 -10.01 -9.42
CA ASN A 246 8.46 -10.77 -10.63
C ASN A 246 9.17 -12.12 -10.43
N SER A 247 9.46 -12.50 -9.20
CA SER A 247 10.15 -13.74 -8.87
C SER A 247 9.83 -14.24 -7.46
N PHE A 248 10.21 -15.48 -7.18
CA PHE A 248 10.12 -16.07 -5.84
C PHE A 248 11.53 -16.31 -5.31
N GLN A 249 11.77 -15.87 -4.07
CA GLN A 249 13.07 -16.00 -3.42
C GLN A 249 12.93 -16.50 -1.99
N LYS A 250 13.92 -17.28 -1.55
CA LYS A 250 13.99 -17.71 -0.15
C LYS A 250 14.38 -16.54 0.74
N MET A 251 13.61 -16.29 1.77
CA MET A 251 14.00 -15.33 2.81
C MET A 251 15.04 -15.98 3.72
N GLY A 252 16.20 -15.32 3.85
CA GLY A 252 17.32 -15.85 4.63
C GLY A 252 18.17 -16.83 3.84
N VAL A 253 18.75 -16.38 2.72
CA VAL A 253 19.66 -17.20 1.87
C VAL A 253 21.01 -17.40 2.54
N VAL A 254 21.57 -16.35 3.15
CA VAL A 254 22.89 -16.37 3.80
C VAL A 254 22.77 -16.77 5.26
N GLU A 255 21.87 -16.08 6.00
CA GLU A 255 21.54 -16.42 7.38
C GLU A 255 20.03 -16.75 7.48
N PRO A 256 19.65 -17.85 8.17
CA PRO A 256 18.25 -18.22 8.29
C PRO A 256 17.40 -17.14 8.97
N TYR A 257 16.26 -16.82 8.37
CA TYR A 257 15.27 -15.96 9.00
C TYR A 257 14.61 -16.65 10.20
N LYS A 258 14.59 -15.99 11.34
CA LYS A 258 13.96 -16.50 12.58
C LYS A 258 12.63 -15.79 12.80
N THR A 259 11.55 -16.55 12.88
CA THR A 259 10.19 -16.04 13.08
C THR A 259 9.32 -17.06 13.81
N ASP A 260 8.32 -16.57 14.53
CA ASP A 260 7.26 -17.40 15.13
C ASP A 260 6.07 -17.57 14.16
N SER A 261 6.08 -16.91 13.00
CA SER A 261 5.06 -17.05 11.97
C SER A 261 4.97 -18.50 11.47
N LYS A 262 3.75 -18.96 11.23
CA LYS A 262 3.47 -20.28 10.64
C LYS A 262 3.44 -20.28 9.12
N ALA A 263 3.70 -19.14 8.50
CA ALA A 263 3.74 -19.00 7.04
C ALA A 263 4.94 -19.74 6.47
N GLU A 264 4.70 -20.82 5.74
CA GLU A 264 5.74 -21.68 5.16
C GLU A 264 6.22 -21.20 3.78
N GLY A 265 5.62 -20.14 3.23
CA GLY A 265 5.85 -19.72 1.84
C GLY A 265 5.37 -20.78 0.85
N MET A 266 6.07 -20.96 -0.26
CA MET A 266 5.71 -21.93 -1.30
C MET A 266 5.65 -23.37 -0.78
N ALA A 267 6.36 -23.73 0.29
CA ALA A 267 6.27 -25.07 0.88
C ALA A 267 4.86 -25.42 1.34
N GLY A 268 4.07 -24.42 1.72
CA GLY A 268 2.64 -24.59 2.02
C GLY A 268 1.83 -25.12 0.84
N LEU A 269 2.25 -24.83 -0.39
CA LEU A 269 1.62 -25.29 -1.64
C LEU A 269 2.28 -26.57 -2.18
N THR A 270 3.60 -26.54 -2.35
CA THR A 270 4.35 -27.60 -3.02
C THR A 270 4.59 -28.81 -2.13
N LYS A 271 4.50 -28.67 -0.83
CA LYS A 271 4.83 -29.67 0.21
C LYS A 271 6.30 -30.10 0.16
N LYS A 272 7.17 -29.29 -0.45
CA LYS A 272 8.61 -29.53 -0.55
C LYS A 272 9.34 -28.65 0.47
N ASP A 273 10.24 -29.23 1.26
CA ASP A 273 11.00 -28.48 2.28
C ASP A 273 11.99 -27.49 1.66
N GLU A 274 12.48 -27.75 0.46
CA GLU A 274 13.32 -26.82 -0.31
C GLU A 274 12.64 -25.49 -0.66
N ASP A 275 11.30 -25.46 -0.66
CA ASP A 275 10.48 -24.28 -0.92
C ASP A 275 10.06 -23.53 0.37
N ARG A 276 10.53 -24.00 1.54
CA ARG A 276 10.26 -23.35 2.82
C ARG A 276 10.85 -21.94 2.86
N PHE A 277 10.03 -20.98 3.28
CA PHE A 277 10.33 -19.54 3.28
C PHE A 277 10.65 -18.94 1.91
N LYS A 278 10.27 -19.64 0.83
CA LYS A 278 10.29 -19.05 -0.49
C LYS A 278 9.01 -18.26 -0.70
N PHE A 279 9.15 -16.94 -0.84
CA PHE A 279 8.05 -16.00 -1.03
C PHE A 279 8.20 -15.27 -2.35
N LYS A 280 7.07 -14.78 -2.90
CA LYS A 280 7.12 -13.78 -3.95
C LYS A 280 7.86 -12.56 -3.40
N VAL A 281 8.87 -12.10 -4.15
CA VAL A 281 9.61 -10.87 -3.80
C VAL A 281 8.61 -9.72 -3.78
N PRO A 282 8.42 -9.04 -2.65
CA PRO A 282 7.44 -7.96 -2.59
C PRO A 282 7.88 -6.76 -3.44
N THR A 283 6.90 -6.00 -3.93
CA THR A 283 7.17 -4.71 -4.56
C THR A 283 7.81 -3.76 -3.53
N LEU A 284 8.75 -2.93 -3.99
CA LEU A 284 9.29 -1.82 -3.19
C LEU A 284 8.67 -0.47 -3.57
N ARG A 285 7.77 -0.44 -4.57
CA ARG A 285 7.00 0.78 -4.84
C ARG A 285 6.13 1.12 -3.63
N ASN A 286 6.13 2.39 -3.24
CA ASN A 286 5.43 2.90 -2.05
C ASN A 286 5.86 2.28 -0.72
N VAL A 287 7.04 1.65 -0.65
CA VAL A 287 7.48 0.87 0.51
C VAL A 287 7.53 1.68 1.81
N GLU A 288 7.77 3.00 1.76
CA GLU A 288 7.73 3.84 2.96
C GLU A 288 6.36 3.91 3.63
N MET A 289 5.26 3.65 2.88
CA MET A 289 3.89 3.71 3.36
C MET A 289 3.38 2.36 3.89
N THR A 290 4.07 1.26 3.60
CA THR A 290 3.58 -0.11 3.79
C THR A 290 4.23 -0.84 4.96
N TYR A 291 4.53 -0.10 6.03
CA TYR A 291 4.99 -0.70 7.30
C TYR A 291 3.85 -1.44 8.01
N PRO A 292 4.17 -2.43 8.91
CA PRO A 292 5.48 -3.04 9.15
C PRO A 292 5.88 -4.00 8.03
N TYR A 293 7.18 -4.32 7.95
CA TYR A 293 7.76 -5.03 6.82
C TYR A 293 7.89 -6.53 7.08
N PHE A 294 8.09 -7.26 5.97
CA PHE A 294 8.15 -8.72 5.87
C PHE A 294 6.77 -9.38 5.99
N HIS A 295 6.74 -10.67 5.66
CA HIS A 295 5.52 -11.47 5.66
C HIS A 295 4.86 -11.60 7.06
N ASP A 296 5.60 -11.36 8.12
CA ASP A 296 5.16 -11.43 9.51
C ASP A 296 5.11 -10.05 10.21
N GLY A 297 5.41 -8.98 9.47
CA GLY A 297 5.42 -7.62 10.03
C GLY A 297 6.46 -7.40 11.14
N ALA A 298 7.55 -8.18 11.15
CA ALA A 298 8.53 -8.14 12.24
C ALA A 298 9.38 -6.87 12.24
N ALA A 299 9.74 -6.33 11.07
CA ALA A 299 10.48 -5.07 10.97
C ALA A 299 9.51 -3.88 10.98
N LYS A 300 9.68 -2.98 11.94
CA LYS A 300 8.76 -1.86 12.17
C LYS A 300 9.16 -0.60 11.42
N THR A 301 10.42 -0.47 11.04
CA THR A 301 10.96 0.67 10.29
C THR A 301 11.67 0.20 9.04
N LEU A 302 11.81 1.11 8.08
CA LEU A 302 12.47 0.81 6.81
C LEU A 302 13.97 0.53 7.02
N GLU A 303 14.59 1.21 7.98
CA GLU A 303 15.97 0.98 8.39
C GLU A 303 16.18 -0.45 8.92
N GLN A 304 15.26 -0.93 9.76
CA GLN A 304 15.28 -2.32 10.25
C GLN A 304 15.12 -3.32 9.09
N ALA A 305 14.25 -3.03 8.14
CA ALA A 305 14.06 -3.89 6.97
C ALA A 305 15.32 -3.94 6.10
N VAL A 306 15.96 -2.80 5.83
CA VAL A 306 17.20 -2.71 5.04
C VAL A 306 18.35 -3.45 5.72
N THR A 307 18.59 -3.21 7.02
CA THR A 307 19.66 -3.88 7.76
C THR A 307 19.44 -5.39 7.85
N THR A 308 18.19 -5.83 8.07
CA THR A 308 17.82 -7.25 8.09
C THR A 308 18.06 -7.90 6.72
N MET A 309 17.62 -7.27 5.63
CA MET A 309 17.88 -7.78 4.26
C MET A 309 19.36 -7.81 3.94
N GLY A 310 20.13 -6.80 4.31
CA GLY A 310 21.58 -6.79 4.17
C GLY A 310 22.24 -8.01 4.80
N GLN A 311 21.89 -8.29 6.06
CA GLN A 311 22.45 -9.40 6.80
C GLN A 311 21.98 -10.75 6.26
N LEU A 312 20.67 -10.96 6.12
CA LEU A 312 20.10 -12.29 5.84
C LEU A 312 20.22 -12.72 4.39
N GLN A 313 20.14 -11.78 3.45
CA GLN A 313 20.18 -12.09 2.02
C GLN A 313 21.57 -11.93 1.41
N LEU A 314 22.38 -11.00 1.91
CA LEU A 314 23.64 -10.61 1.29
C LEU A 314 24.87 -10.88 2.17
N GLY A 315 24.66 -11.20 3.46
CA GLY A 315 25.76 -11.32 4.44
C GLY A 315 26.48 -10.00 4.70
N LYS A 316 25.83 -8.86 4.41
CA LYS A 316 26.38 -7.51 4.56
C LYS A 316 25.83 -6.83 5.79
N LYS A 317 26.69 -6.12 6.50
CA LYS A 317 26.31 -5.18 7.58
C LYS A 317 26.52 -3.78 7.05
N PHE A 318 25.45 -3.12 6.72
CA PHE A 318 25.48 -1.71 6.33
C PHE A 318 25.78 -0.82 7.54
N THR A 319 26.55 0.26 7.33
CA THR A 319 26.70 1.33 8.31
C THR A 319 25.38 2.10 8.44
N ASP A 320 25.28 2.96 9.47
CA ASP A 320 24.09 3.82 9.64
C ASP A 320 23.92 4.78 8.46
N GLU A 321 25.01 5.31 7.89
CA GLU A 321 25.01 6.17 6.72
C GLU A 321 24.54 5.41 5.46
N GLU A 322 25.12 4.25 5.17
CA GLU A 322 24.71 3.41 4.06
C GLU A 322 23.23 3.00 4.15
N THR A 323 22.79 2.69 5.38
CA THR A 323 21.36 2.37 5.63
C THR A 323 20.47 3.58 5.36
N ALA A 324 20.86 4.77 5.81
CA ALA A 324 20.12 6.01 5.60
C ALA A 324 20.04 6.37 4.11
N ASP A 325 21.11 6.18 3.34
CA ASP A 325 21.13 6.43 1.90
C ASP A 325 20.21 5.45 1.15
N ILE A 326 20.27 4.14 1.47
CA ILE A 326 19.37 3.15 0.87
C ILE A 326 17.90 3.50 1.21
N VAL A 327 17.61 3.89 2.44
CA VAL A 327 16.26 4.30 2.86
C VAL A 327 15.82 5.57 2.12
N ALA A 328 16.72 6.54 1.93
CA ALA A 328 16.44 7.73 1.14
C ALA A 328 16.07 7.37 -0.31
N PHE A 329 16.82 6.48 -0.95
CA PHE A 329 16.45 5.94 -2.26
C PHE A 329 15.08 5.25 -2.24
N LEU A 330 14.82 4.35 -1.29
CA LEU A 330 13.56 3.61 -1.23
C LEU A 330 12.34 4.53 -1.11
N LYS A 331 12.47 5.67 -0.42
CA LYS A 331 11.41 6.69 -0.34
C LYS A 331 11.13 7.37 -1.69
N THR A 332 12.10 7.44 -2.60
CA THR A 332 11.88 7.97 -3.96
C THR A 332 11.00 7.09 -4.83
N LEU A 333 10.70 5.86 -4.39
CA LEU A 333 9.84 4.90 -5.10
C LEU A 333 8.34 5.14 -4.86
N THR A 334 7.98 6.11 -4.01
CA THR A 334 6.59 6.49 -3.78
C THR A 334 6.09 7.32 -4.96
N GLY A 335 5.13 6.76 -5.70
CA GLY A 335 4.55 7.37 -6.88
C GLY A 335 3.29 8.20 -6.58
N LYS A 336 2.71 8.78 -7.65
CA LYS A 336 1.44 9.49 -7.55
C LYS A 336 0.34 8.52 -7.15
N GLN A 337 -0.29 8.78 -5.99
CA GLN A 337 -1.37 7.92 -5.49
C GLN A 337 -2.62 8.05 -6.37
N PRO A 338 -3.41 6.96 -6.57
CA PRO A 338 -4.66 7.02 -7.32
C PRO A 338 -5.63 8.04 -6.72
N GLU A 339 -6.18 8.93 -7.56
CA GLU A 339 -7.24 9.84 -7.15
C GLU A 339 -8.59 9.11 -7.27
N LEU A 340 -9.15 8.71 -6.12
CA LEU A 340 -10.37 7.92 -6.08
C LEU A 340 -11.51 8.70 -5.42
N GLN A 341 -12.65 8.77 -6.12
CA GLN A 341 -13.92 9.06 -5.47
C GLN A 341 -14.45 7.77 -4.83
N LEU A 342 -14.83 7.86 -3.55
CA LEU A 342 -15.50 6.73 -2.88
C LEU A 342 -16.80 6.39 -3.61
N PRO A 343 -17.06 5.10 -3.87
CA PRO A 343 -18.28 4.70 -4.54
C PRO A 343 -19.49 4.91 -3.64
N ILE A 344 -20.64 5.22 -4.25
CA ILE A 344 -21.93 5.14 -3.57
C ILE A 344 -22.46 3.74 -3.82
N LEU A 345 -22.54 2.95 -2.75
CA LEU A 345 -23.02 1.56 -2.85
C LEU A 345 -24.53 1.53 -3.05
N PRO A 346 -25.05 0.63 -3.90
CA PRO A 346 -26.47 0.43 -4.04
C PRO A 346 -27.13 0.07 -2.70
N PRO A 347 -28.33 0.61 -2.38
CA PRO A 347 -29.00 0.29 -1.13
C PRO A 347 -29.46 -1.18 -1.10
N SER A 348 -29.36 -1.79 0.09
CA SER A 348 -29.99 -3.09 0.34
C SER A 348 -31.51 -3.00 0.21
N THR A 349 -32.16 -4.13 -0.10
CA THR A 349 -33.62 -4.28 -0.14
C THR A 349 -34.10 -5.09 1.09
N ASN A 350 -35.41 -5.28 1.21
CA ASN A 350 -35.97 -6.18 2.24
C ASN A 350 -35.61 -7.64 2.01
N ASP A 351 -35.25 -8.01 0.79
CA ASP A 351 -34.87 -9.37 0.40
C ASP A 351 -33.34 -9.62 0.53
N THR A 352 -32.57 -8.55 0.82
CA THR A 352 -31.12 -8.69 0.99
C THR A 352 -30.83 -9.46 2.29
N PRO A 353 -30.03 -10.54 2.25
CA PRO A 353 -29.65 -11.29 3.42
C PRO A 353 -29.08 -10.37 4.51
N VAL A 354 -29.59 -10.52 5.73
CA VAL A 354 -29.16 -9.72 6.87
C VAL A 354 -27.83 -10.28 7.41
N PRO A 355 -26.80 -9.47 7.57
CA PRO A 355 -25.55 -9.92 8.18
C PRO A 355 -25.77 -10.44 9.60
N GLU A 356 -25.06 -11.50 9.98
CA GLU A 356 -25.05 -12.03 11.34
C GLU A 356 -23.72 -11.68 12.02
N PRO A 357 -23.48 -10.40 12.40
CA PRO A 357 -22.22 -9.96 12.97
C PRO A 357 -21.93 -10.65 14.31
N PHE A 358 -23.00 -11.07 15.03
CA PHE A 358 -22.90 -11.78 16.31
C PHE A 358 -23.99 -12.85 16.37
N ASN A 359 -23.67 -14.08 16.01
CA ASN A 359 -24.63 -15.15 16.28
C ASN A 359 -24.69 -15.45 17.78
N LYS A 360 -25.84 -15.91 18.27
CA LYS A 360 -26.04 -16.20 19.71
C LYS A 360 -25.01 -17.19 20.26
N ALA A 361 -24.61 -18.18 19.48
CA ALA A 361 -23.65 -19.19 19.89
C ALA A 361 -22.23 -18.60 20.08
N ASP A 362 -21.81 -17.67 19.25
CA ASP A 362 -20.51 -17.01 19.39
C ASP A 362 -20.52 -16.03 20.56
N MET A 363 -21.63 -15.34 20.81
CA MET A 363 -21.80 -14.52 22.01
C MET A 363 -21.77 -15.34 23.30
N GLU A 364 -22.38 -16.51 23.31
CA GLU A 364 -22.36 -17.41 24.47
C GLU A 364 -20.96 -17.98 24.71
N LYS A 365 -20.23 -18.35 23.66
CA LYS A 365 -18.82 -18.78 23.76
C LYS A 365 -17.91 -17.68 24.28
N ALA A 366 -18.09 -16.44 23.79
CA ALA A 366 -17.34 -15.28 24.27
C ALA A 366 -17.61 -15.04 25.78
N LYS A 367 -18.88 -15.05 26.19
CA LYS A 367 -19.24 -14.93 27.62
C LYS A 367 -18.66 -16.03 28.48
N GLN A 368 -18.60 -17.26 27.98
CA GLN A 368 -18.01 -18.41 28.72
C GLN A 368 -16.49 -18.24 28.84
N LYS A 369 -15.79 -17.76 27.80
CA LYS A 369 -14.36 -17.43 27.87
C LYS A 369 -14.06 -16.33 28.87
N ASP A 370 -14.83 -15.25 28.86
CA ASP A 370 -14.68 -14.14 29.80
C ASP A 370 -14.98 -14.57 31.25
N ALA A 371 -15.93 -15.49 31.48
CA ALA A 371 -16.22 -16.03 32.78
C ALA A 371 -15.09 -16.95 33.30
N ALA A 372 -14.51 -17.77 32.43
CA ALA A 372 -13.37 -18.62 32.76
C ALA A 372 -12.11 -17.79 33.10
N ALA A 373 -11.80 -16.76 32.31
CA ALA A 373 -10.67 -15.88 32.59
C ALA A 373 -10.80 -15.10 33.90
N LYS A 374 -12.03 -14.77 34.33
CA LYS A 374 -12.30 -14.11 35.63
C LYS A 374 -12.18 -15.06 36.83
N THR A 375 -12.35 -16.37 36.63
CA THR A 375 -12.16 -17.37 37.69
C THR A 375 -10.69 -17.71 37.89
N ASP A 376 -9.89 -17.79 36.80
CA ASP A 376 -8.46 -18.07 36.91
C ASP A 376 -7.66 -16.89 37.48
N GLY A 377 -8.11 -15.64 37.24
CA GLY A 377 -7.49 -14.44 37.83
C GLY A 377 -7.78 -14.18 39.30
N LYS A 378 -8.61 -15.02 39.98
CA LYS A 378 -8.89 -14.93 41.41
C LYS A 378 -8.14 -15.95 42.28
N GLN A 379 -7.31 -16.81 41.65
CA GLN A 379 -6.50 -17.82 42.34
C GLN A 379 -5.00 -17.51 42.35
N SER A 380 -4.60 -16.29 41.99
CA SER A 380 -3.19 -15.84 42.06
C SER A 380 -3.01 -14.71 43.08
#